data_b009fe7479a4b9d17e0dda39fc75e537
#
_entry.id   b009fe7479a4b9d17e0dda39fc75e537
#
_cell.length_a   1.000
_cell.length_b   1.000
_cell.length_c   1.000
_cell.angle_alpha   90.00
_cell.angle_beta   90.00
_cell.angle_gamma   90.00
#
_symmetry.space_group_name_H-M   'P 1'
#
loop_
_entity.id
_entity.type
_entity.pdbx_description
1 polymer ?
#
loop_
_entity_poly.entity_id
_entity_poly.type
_entity_poly.pdbx_seq_one_letter_code
_entity_poly.pdbx_strand_id
1 'polypeptide(L)'
;MATRLEYSVTAKCKPEHVWQKFHKLEEWPWWNRVVGRAKWLSGEPWEKGSQFLMDLVYPRRISFRPTIIEAVPPNRIGWVGKTTGFTGEHWFSFEAQPDGTTLIKTWEDISGLAAALFGSGMKQSLVAMHKDWLEALKTEAEKIAREEVARS
;
A
#
# COMPACT_ATOMS: atom_id res chain seq x y z
N MET A 1 1.54 2.26 -22.70
CA MET A 1 0.16 2.14 -22.20
C MET A 1 0.19 1.55 -20.80
N ALA A 2 -0.53 2.17 -19.86
CA ALA A 2 -0.55 1.71 -18.47
C ALA A 2 -1.71 0.73 -18.24
N THR A 3 -1.49 -0.25 -17.39
CA THR A 3 -2.52 -1.14 -16.90
C THR A 3 -2.82 -0.76 -15.47
N ARG A 4 -4.09 -0.50 -15.15
CA ARG A 4 -4.49 -0.17 -13.78
C ARG A 4 -5.05 -1.39 -13.08
N LEU A 5 -4.54 -1.61 -11.87
CA LEU A 5 -5.03 -2.63 -10.93
C LEU A 5 -5.62 -1.91 -9.75
N GLU A 6 -6.77 -2.36 -9.26
CA GLU A 6 -7.47 -1.71 -8.15
C GLU A 6 -8.02 -2.73 -7.17
N TYR A 7 -8.09 -2.34 -5.90
CA TYR A 7 -8.78 -3.10 -4.87
C TYR A 7 -9.25 -2.14 -3.77
N SER A 8 -10.34 -2.48 -3.11
CA SER A 8 -10.82 -1.67 -2.00
C SER A 8 -11.51 -2.54 -0.94
N VAL A 9 -11.49 -2.04 0.30
CA VAL A 9 -12.19 -2.66 1.42
C VAL A 9 -12.78 -1.56 2.30
N THR A 10 -13.82 -1.90 3.06
CA THR A 10 -14.38 -0.98 4.06
C THR A 10 -13.99 -1.47 5.45
N ALA A 11 -13.40 -0.60 6.25
CA ALA A 11 -12.95 -0.91 7.60
C ALA A 11 -13.77 -0.17 8.64
N LYS A 12 -14.07 -0.81 9.75
CA LYS A 12 -14.82 -0.23 10.89
C LYS A 12 -13.86 0.54 11.78
N CYS A 13 -13.38 1.66 11.26
CA CYS A 13 -12.41 2.51 11.95
C CYS A 13 -12.34 3.86 11.25
N LYS A 14 -11.57 4.80 11.81
CA LYS A 14 -11.30 6.11 11.21
C LYS A 14 -10.06 6.05 10.33
N PRO A 15 -9.90 6.97 9.36
CA PRO A 15 -8.68 7.06 8.57
C PRO A 15 -7.41 7.15 9.41
N GLU A 16 -7.48 7.84 10.56
CA GLU A 16 -6.35 7.97 11.48
C GLU A 16 -5.86 6.62 12.01
N HIS A 17 -6.79 5.67 12.23
CA HIS A 17 -6.43 4.31 12.68
C HIS A 17 -5.69 3.55 11.57
N VAL A 18 -6.12 3.73 10.33
CA VAL A 18 -5.46 3.11 9.18
C VAL A 18 -4.06 3.69 9.02
N TRP A 19 -3.95 5.01 9.08
CA TRP A 19 -2.67 5.70 8.98
C TRP A 19 -1.72 5.32 10.10
N GLN A 20 -2.23 5.19 11.32
CA GLN A 20 -1.44 4.80 12.48
C GLN A 20 -0.71 3.47 12.26
N LYS A 21 -1.34 2.53 11.55
CA LYS A 21 -0.70 1.26 11.22
C LYS A 21 0.17 1.37 9.98
N PHE A 22 -0.35 2.03 8.96
CA PHE A 22 0.31 2.13 7.66
C PHE A 22 1.62 2.91 7.71
N HIS A 23 1.68 4.01 8.45
CA HIS A 23 2.85 4.90 8.40
C HIS A 23 4.13 4.30 8.99
N LYS A 24 4.01 3.24 9.77
CA LYS A 24 5.17 2.54 10.34
C LYS A 24 5.72 1.59 9.30
N LEU A 25 6.41 2.14 8.31
CA LEU A 25 6.91 1.43 7.14
C LEU A 25 7.73 0.17 7.53
N GLU A 26 8.64 0.32 8.49
CA GLU A 26 9.57 -0.75 8.83
C GLU A 26 8.90 -1.92 9.57
N GLU A 27 7.65 -1.72 10.02
CA GLU A 27 6.84 -2.76 10.65
C GLU A 27 5.95 -3.50 9.67
N TRP A 28 5.91 -3.10 8.41
CA TRP A 28 5.06 -3.76 7.41
C TRP A 28 5.20 -5.30 7.39
N PRO A 29 6.42 -5.87 7.45
CA PRO A 29 6.54 -7.34 7.46
C PRO A 29 5.83 -8.04 8.61
N TRP A 30 5.58 -7.33 9.71
CA TRP A 30 4.96 -7.94 10.89
C TRP A 30 3.47 -8.25 10.71
N TRP A 31 2.80 -7.53 9.81
CA TRP A 31 1.37 -7.73 9.59
C TRP A 31 1.00 -7.93 8.11
N ASN A 32 1.92 -7.71 7.20
CA ASN A 32 1.68 -7.77 5.76
C ASN A 32 2.61 -8.82 5.12
N ARG A 33 2.05 -9.97 4.84
CA ARG A 33 2.83 -11.10 4.29
C ARG A 33 3.37 -10.86 2.87
N VAL A 34 2.91 -9.80 2.21
CA VAL A 34 3.39 -9.43 0.87
C VAL A 34 4.79 -8.83 0.93
N VAL A 35 5.11 -8.18 2.05
CA VAL A 35 6.36 -7.44 2.22
C VAL A 35 7.30 -8.20 3.15
N GLY A 36 8.51 -8.50 2.66
CA GLY A 36 9.53 -9.17 3.46
C GLY A 36 10.41 -8.18 4.22
N ARG A 37 10.60 -6.99 3.68
CA ARG A 37 11.38 -5.93 4.32
C ARG A 37 11.00 -4.58 3.74
N ALA A 38 10.95 -3.57 4.60
CA ALA A 38 10.77 -2.18 4.17
C ALA A 38 11.58 -1.28 5.09
N LYS A 39 12.26 -0.29 4.52
CA LYS A 39 13.06 0.67 5.31
C LYS A 39 13.27 1.96 4.54
N TRP A 40 13.34 3.08 5.25
CA TRP A 40 13.66 4.36 4.63
C TRP A 40 15.13 4.38 4.18
N LEU A 41 15.38 4.91 3.00
CA LEU A 41 16.73 5.04 2.44
C LEU A 41 17.22 6.49 2.49
N SER A 42 16.33 7.45 2.21
CA SER A 42 16.69 8.87 2.20
C SER A 42 15.45 9.73 2.41
N GLY A 43 15.66 10.96 2.91
CA GLY A 43 14.59 11.91 3.19
C GLY A 43 13.85 11.59 4.48
N GLU A 44 12.94 12.47 4.86
CA GLU A 44 12.08 12.27 6.02
C GLU A 44 10.91 11.34 5.66
N PRO A 45 10.49 10.48 6.61
CA PRO A 45 9.38 9.59 6.35
C PRO A 45 8.14 10.32 5.83
N TRP A 46 7.58 9.77 4.75
CA TRP A 46 6.33 10.24 4.13
C TRP A 46 6.36 11.68 3.60
N GLU A 47 7.53 12.19 3.26
CA GLU A 47 7.64 13.45 2.54
C GLU A 47 7.87 13.20 1.06
N LYS A 48 7.34 14.07 0.22
CA LYS A 48 7.56 14.01 -1.23
C LYS A 48 9.05 14.01 -1.52
N GLY A 49 9.49 13.08 -2.36
CA GLY A 49 10.89 12.91 -2.73
C GLY A 49 11.66 11.93 -1.86
N SER A 50 11.12 11.52 -0.71
CA SER A 50 11.75 10.50 0.13
C SER A 50 11.70 9.14 -0.55
N GLN A 51 12.72 8.34 -0.33
CA GLN A 51 12.87 7.04 -0.96
C GLN A 51 12.95 5.94 0.09
N PHE A 52 12.32 4.82 -0.18
CA PHE A 52 12.41 3.65 0.69
C PHE A 52 12.71 2.39 -0.11
N LEU A 53 13.21 1.38 0.59
CA LEU A 53 13.40 0.04 0.05
C LEU A 53 12.18 -0.79 0.40
N MET A 54 11.69 -1.57 -0.54
CA MET A 54 10.61 -2.52 -0.31
C MET A 54 10.94 -3.83 -1.01
N ASP A 55 11.07 -4.90 -0.22
CA ASP A 55 11.25 -6.24 -0.75
C ASP A 55 9.89 -6.94 -0.74
N LEU A 56 9.35 -7.23 -1.91
CA LEU A 56 8.14 -8.03 -2.05
C LEU A 56 8.54 -9.50 -2.05
N VAL A 57 7.72 -10.33 -1.43
CA VAL A 57 7.90 -11.80 -1.44
C VAL A 57 6.80 -12.50 -2.24
N TYR A 58 5.78 -11.76 -2.64
CA TYR A 58 4.62 -12.29 -3.37
C TYR A 58 4.15 -11.23 -4.38
N PRO A 59 3.79 -11.58 -5.60
CA PRO A 59 3.71 -12.92 -6.19
C PRO A 59 5.08 -13.55 -6.51
N ARG A 60 6.14 -12.77 -6.46
CA ARG A 60 7.53 -13.26 -6.60
C ARG A 60 8.45 -12.33 -5.83
N ARG A 61 9.65 -12.81 -5.52
CA ARG A 61 10.64 -11.99 -4.83
C ARG A 61 11.19 -10.92 -5.76
N ILE A 62 11.00 -9.66 -5.37
CA ILE A 62 11.50 -8.52 -6.12
C ILE A 62 11.71 -7.35 -5.17
N SER A 63 12.79 -6.60 -5.37
CA SER A 63 13.11 -5.41 -4.57
C SER A 63 12.83 -4.16 -5.38
N PHE A 64 12.21 -3.18 -4.74
CA PHE A 64 11.95 -1.87 -5.31
C PHE A 64 12.52 -0.79 -4.41
N ARG A 65 12.77 0.37 -5.02
CA ARG A 65 13.18 1.58 -4.29
C ARG A 65 12.22 2.71 -4.65
N PRO A 66 10.98 2.65 -4.14
CA PRO A 66 9.98 3.66 -4.46
C PRO A 66 10.35 5.05 -3.95
N THR A 67 9.91 6.06 -4.70
CA THR A 67 10.03 7.45 -4.32
C THR A 67 8.61 7.99 -4.05
N ILE A 68 8.43 8.64 -2.90
CA ILE A 68 7.15 9.25 -2.55
C ILE A 68 6.88 10.41 -3.52
N ILE A 69 5.74 10.38 -4.19
CA ILE A 69 5.32 11.45 -5.10
C ILE A 69 4.24 12.34 -4.51
N GLU A 70 3.49 11.83 -3.54
CA GLU A 70 2.51 12.62 -2.78
C GLU A 70 2.26 11.96 -1.44
N ALA A 71 2.13 12.76 -0.39
CA ALA A 71 1.72 12.27 0.92
C ALA A 71 0.86 13.33 1.60
N VAL A 72 -0.40 12.99 1.85
CA VAL A 72 -1.38 13.84 2.55
C VAL A 72 -1.99 13.00 3.68
N PRO A 73 -1.23 12.79 4.78
CA PRO A 73 -1.76 11.99 5.89
C PRO A 73 -2.97 12.67 6.54
N PRO A 74 -3.93 11.88 7.01
CA PRO A 74 -4.00 10.44 7.00
C PRO A 74 -4.71 9.86 5.77
N ASN A 75 -4.90 10.63 4.70
CA ASN A 75 -5.87 10.31 3.65
C ASN A 75 -5.29 9.74 2.36
N ARG A 76 -4.06 10.12 1.99
CA ARG A 76 -3.58 9.75 0.65
C ARG A 76 -2.06 9.65 0.59
N ILE A 77 -1.59 8.57 -0.05
CA ILE A 77 -0.18 8.31 -0.26
C ILE A 77 0.02 7.77 -1.67
N GLY A 78 1.06 8.26 -2.36
CA GLY A 78 1.45 7.71 -3.66
C GLY A 78 2.95 7.64 -3.78
N TRP A 79 3.44 6.60 -4.44
CA TRP A 79 4.84 6.45 -4.77
C TRP A 79 5.03 5.85 -6.15
N VAL A 80 6.21 6.04 -6.71
CA VAL A 80 6.59 5.43 -7.97
C VAL A 80 7.80 4.54 -7.76
N GLY A 81 7.72 3.30 -8.22
CA GLY A 81 8.81 2.35 -8.21
C GLY A 81 9.16 1.95 -9.63
N LYS A 82 10.45 1.80 -9.91
CA LYS A 82 10.95 1.41 -11.22
C LYS A 82 11.88 0.21 -11.09
N THR A 83 11.77 -0.70 -12.03
CA THR A 83 12.72 -1.78 -12.22
C THR A 83 12.81 -2.05 -13.71
N THR A 84 13.73 -2.91 -14.14
CA THR A 84 13.94 -3.17 -15.57
C THR A 84 12.64 -3.56 -16.28
N GLY A 85 12.19 -2.72 -17.19
CA GLY A 85 11.01 -2.96 -18.00
C GLY A 85 9.68 -2.61 -17.33
N PHE A 86 9.70 -2.15 -16.07
CA PHE A 86 8.49 -1.81 -15.31
C PHE A 86 8.59 -0.46 -14.67
N THR A 87 7.46 0.26 -14.68
CA THR A 87 7.25 1.43 -13.80
C THR A 87 5.89 1.21 -13.15
N GLY A 88 5.85 1.25 -11.82
CA GLY A 88 4.62 1.15 -11.05
C GLY A 88 4.37 2.43 -10.28
N GLU A 89 3.21 3.05 -10.49
CA GLU A 89 2.76 4.18 -9.71
C GLU A 89 1.65 3.67 -8.81
N HIS A 90 1.94 3.58 -7.52
CA HIS A 90 1.08 2.91 -6.54
C HIS A 90 0.49 3.93 -5.58
N TRP A 91 -0.82 3.87 -5.40
CA TRP A 91 -1.58 4.80 -4.56
C TRP A 91 -2.38 4.07 -3.51
N PHE A 92 -2.54 4.76 -2.38
CA PHE A 92 -3.47 4.36 -1.31
C PHE A 92 -4.30 5.57 -0.92
N SER A 93 -5.58 5.36 -0.64
CA SER A 93 -6.42 6.40 -0.03
C SER A 93 -7.25 5.80 1.09
N PHE A 94 -7.47 6.61 2.12
CA PHE A 94 -8.21 6.23 3.32
C PHE A 94 -9.29 7.29 3.52
N GLU A 95 -10.51 6.99 3.07
CA GLU A 95 -11.60 7.98 2.95
C GLU A 95 -12.67 7.73 4.01
N ALA A 96 -12.88 8.74 4.87
CA ALA A 96 -13.95 8.67 5.86
C ALA A 96 -15.31 8.60 5.17
N GLN A 97 -16.16 7.68 5.64
CA GLN A 97 -17.51 7.50 5.10
C GLN A 97 -18.55 8.09 6.07
N PRO A 98 -19.74 8.47 5.57
CA PRO A 98 -20.77 9.05 6.42
C PRO A 98 -21.22 8.16 7.59
N ASP A 99 -21.08 6.84 7.46
CA ASP A 99 -21.47 5.88 8.50
C ASP A 99 -20.37 5.63 9.55
N GLY A 100 -19.26 6.38 9.48
CA GLY A 100 -18.16 6.24 10.44
C GLY A 100 -17.12 5.21 10.07
N THR A 101 -17.28 4.54 8.94
CA THR A 101 -16.26 3.60 8.43
C THR A 101 -15.24 4.33 7.57
N THR A 102 -14.20 3.62 7.16
CA THR A 102 -13.19 4.13 6.23
C THR A 102 -13.17 3.24 4.99
N LEU A 103 -13.24 3.85 3.83
CA LEU A 103 -13.01 3.15 2.56
C LEU A 103 -11.50 3.18 2.30
N ILE A 104 -10.88 2.02 2.34
CA ILE A 104 -9.46 1.85 2.04
C ILE A 104 -9.36 1.42 0.59
N LYS A 105 -8.71 2.24 -0.23
CA LYS A 105 -8.51 1.94 -1.66
C LYS A 105 -7.04 1.87 -1.98
N THR A 106 -6.68 1.01 -2.90
CA THR A 106 -5.38 1.01 -3.53
C THR A 106 -5.56 0.86 -5.04
N TRP A 107 -4.71 1.54 -5.78
CA TRP A 107 -4.61 1.33 -7.22
C TRP A 107 -3.17 1.48 -7.64
N GLU A 108 -2.83 0.81 -8.73
CA GLU A 108 -1.48 0.84 -9.26
C GLU A 108 -1.55 0.91 -10.78
N ASP A 109 -0.85 1.88 -11.36
CA ASP A 109 -0.70 2.01 -12.79
C ASP A 109 0.66 1.44 -13.17
N ILE A 110 0.64 0.34 -13.92
CA ILE A 110 1.85 -0.36 -14.32
C ILE A 110 2.10 -0.14 -15.80
N SER A 111 3.30 0.28 -16.16
CA SER A 111 3.69 0.56 -17.53
C SER A 111 5.11 0.03 -17.80
N GLY A 112 5.56 0.12 -19.06
CA GLY A 112 6.87 -0.33 -19.50
C GLY A 112 6.77 -1.54 -20.42
N LEU A 113 7.89 -1.87 -21.08
CA LEU A 113 7.93 -2.95 -22.05
C LEU A 113 7.61 -4.32 -21.46
N ALA A 114 8.13 -4.60 -20.28
CA ALA A 114 7.86 -5.88 -19.62
C ALA A 114 6.41 -5.98 -19.15
N ALA A 115 5.78 -4.84 -18.80
CA ALA A 115 4.39 -4.81 -18.40
C ALA A 115 3.46 -5.19 -19.56
N ALA A 116 3.84 -4.89 -20.80
CA ALA A 116 3.06 -5.23 -21.99
C ALA A 116 2.98 -6.75 -22.21
N LEU A 117 3.87 -7.51 -21.57
CA LEU A 117 3.92 -8.96 -21.68
C LEU A 117 3.14 -9.66 -20.56
N PHE A 118 2.44 -8.89 -19.71
CA PHE A 118 1.65 -9.46 -18.63
C PHE A 118 0.51 -10.30 -19.18
N GLY A 119 0.50 -11.56 -18.77
CA GLY A 119 -0.65 -12.42 -19.02
C GLY A 119 -1.70 -12.23 -17.90
N SER A 120 -2.89 -12.82 -18.12
CA SER A 120 -3.99 -12.77 -17.15
C SER A 120 -3.59 -13.35 -15.78
N GLY A 121 -2.74 -14.37 -15.75
CA GLY A 121 -2.27 -14.98 -14.51
C GLY A 121 -1.45 -14.02 -13.65
N MET A 122 -0.58 -13.23 -14.27
CA MET A 122 0.22 -12.23 -13.56
C MET A 122 -0.68 -11.13 -13.01
N LYS A 123 -1.62 -10.66 -13.82
CA LYS A 123 -2.57 -9.63 -13.39
C LYS A 123 -3.39 -10.12 -12.19
N GLN A 124 -3.89 -11.34 -12.22
CA GLN A 124 -4.63 -11.94 -11.12
C GLN A 124 -3.77 -12.03 -9.84
N SER A 125 -2.51 -12.40 -9.98
CA SER A 125 -1.57 -12.47 -8.85
C SER A 125 -1.34 -11.11 -8.21
N LEU A 126 -1.23 -10.05 -9.03
CA LEU A 126 -1.03 -8.70 -8.54
C LEU A 126 -2.28 -8.18 -7.83
N VAL A 127 -3.47 -8.47 -8.35
CA VAL A 127 -4.72 -8.11 -7.68
C VAL A 127 -4.83 -8.85 -6.34
N ALA A 128 -4.47 -10.12 -6.31
CA ALA A 128 -4.46 -10.90 -5.07
C ALA A 128 -3.48 -10.33 -4.04
N MET A 129 -2.35 -9.80 -4.50
CA MET A 129 -1.38 -9.11 -3.64
C MET A 129 -2.01 -7.85 -3.01
N HIS A 130 -2.69 -7.04 -3.81
CA HIS A 130 -3.38 -5.86 -3.30
C HIS A 130 -4.46 -6.23 -2.30
N LYS A 131 -5.20 -7.30 -2.57
CA LYS A 131 -6.22 -7.83 -1.66
C LYS A 131 -5.62 -8.21 -0.33
N ASP A 132 -4.54 -9.01 -0.34
CA ASP A 132 -3.87 -9.45 0.88
C ASP A 132 -3.37 -8.26 1.70
N TRP A 133 -2.81 -7.27 1.04
CA TRP A 133 -2.32 -6.05 1.69
C TRP A 133 -3.47 -5.31 2.39
N LEU A 134 -4.55 -5.03 1.66
CA LEU A 134 -5.67 -4.26 2.20
C LEU A 134 -6.45 -5.01 3.28
N GLU A 135 -6.65 -6.32 3.12
CA GLU A 135 -7.34 -7.11 4.13
C GLU A 135 -6.54 -7.15 5.44
N ALA A 136 -5.22 -7.28 5.35
CA ALA A 136 -4.35 -7.25 6.52
C ALA A 136 -4.37 -5.87 7.18
N LEU A 137 -4.29 -4.80 6.39
CA LEU A 137 -4.33 -3.43 6.89
C LEU A 137 -5.66 -3.14 7.60
N LYS A 138 -6.78 -3.57 7.01
CA LYS A 138 -8.10 -3.45 7.61
C LYS A 138 -8.14 -4.14 8.97
N THR A 139 -7.68 -5.38 9.05
CA THR A 139 -7.67 -6.16 10.29
C THR A 139 -6.91 -5.42 11.40
N GLU A 140 -5.72 -4.90 11.06
CA GLU A 140 -4.88 -4.19 12.03
C GLU A 140 -5.48 -2.85 12.44
N ALA A 141 -6.04 -2.10 11.50
CA ALA A 141 -6.65 -0.81 11.80
C ALA A 141 -7.90 -0.96 12.67
N GLU A 142 -8.72 -1.96 12.38
CA GLU A 142 -9.91 -2.25 13.21
C GLU A 142 -9.53 -2.68 14.61
N LYS A 143 -8.44 -3.40 14.77
CA LYS A 143 -7.91 -3.78 16.07
C LYS A 143 -7.50 -2.54 16.88
N ILE A 144 -6.81 -1.59 16.25
CA ILE A 144 -6.43 -0.33 16.89
C ILE A 144 -7.67 0.42 17.37
N ALA A 145 -8.70 0.51 16.53
CA ALA A 145 -9.95 1.19 16.87
C ALA A 145 -10.62 0.54 18.08
N ARG A 146 -10.69 -0.78 18.13
CA ARG A 146 -11.27 -1.51 19.27
C ARG A 146 -10.47 -1.30 20.56
N GLU A 147 -9.16 -1.30 20.47
CA GLU A 147 -8.29 -1.07 21.62
C GLU A 147 -8.42 0.35 22.17
N GLU A 148 -8.60 1.31 21.29
CA GLU A 148 -8.83 2.70 21.68
C GLU A 148 -10.15 2.86 22.45
N VAL A 149 -11.22 2.22 21.98
CA VAL A 149 -12.52 2.22 22.68
C VAL A 149 -12.40 1.56 24.06
N ALA A 150 -11.67 0.45 24.15
CA ALA A 150 -11.51 -0.28 25.41
C ALA A 150 -10.73 0.51 26.47
N ARG A 151 -9.93 1.52 26.05
CA ARG A 151 -9.15 2.37 26.97
C ARG A 151 -9.89 3.63 27.42
N SER A 152 -10.99 3.96 26.76
CA SER A 152 -11.74 5.19 27.06
C SER A 152 -12.76 5.02 28.18
#